data_7c15040a8ce244b17b18470174cc152d
#
_entry.id   7c15040a8ce244b17b18470174cc152d
#
_cell.length_a   1.000
_cell.length_b   1.000
_cell.length_c   1.000
_cell.angle_alpha   90.00
_cell.angle_beta   90.00
_cell.angle_gamma   90.00
#
_symmetry.space_group_name_H-M   'P 1'
#
loop_
_entity.id
_entity.type
_entity.pdbx_description
1 polymer ?
#
loop_
_entity_poly.entity_id
_entity_poly.type
_entity_poly.pdbx_seq_one_letter_code
_entity_poly.pdbx_strand_id
1 'polypeptide(L)'
;MTVARRAAVLALLGIACSVVPCAAQAVAAITQPVLTPQEMEAFLLHAEIGATRKSAAAGTTSARRVTLSDGRTTHDAQIQDVDIQKPFFDVVPRFAEINFKDTYRYNIAAYRLSRLLGLEEVPMSVPRTVDGRPAAVTWWIDDVIMDEGTRQQKKVASPSPSRTASYTLILRVFDELIQNRDRNAGNLLWTSDWKMWMIDHTRAFRSDHNLLKPLALQRCERTLLDRMRGLTAASVMEGVGGMLTTDEIEALMARRDALVKLFDARIAQRGEKAVLYTLSR
;
A
#
# COMPACT_ATOMS: atom_id res chain seq x y z
N MET A 1 63.62 25.60 78.07
CA MET A 1 63.07 24.51 77.17
C MET A 1 62.08 25.15 76.23
N THR A 2 62.50 25.43 75.00
CA THR A 2 61.74 26.22 74.03
C THR A 2 61.40 25.32 72.82
N VAL A 3 60.13 25.13 72.56
CA VAL A 3 59.61 24.26 71.47
C VAL A 3 59.37 25.20 70.25
N ALA A 4 60.14 24.98 69.20
CA ALA A 4 59.97 25.68 67.93
C ALA A 4 58.78 25.08 67.10
N ARG A 5 57.81 25.92 66.73
CA ARG A 5 56.72 25.57 65.78
C ARG A 5 57.17 25.81 64.35
N ARG A 6 57.23 24.80 63.57
CA ARG A 6 57.39 24.90 62.10
C ARG A 6 56.03 25.14 61.43
N ALA A 7 55.87 26.23 60.73
CA ALA A 7 54.69 26.47 59.87
C ALA A 7 54.92 25.83 58.51
N ALA A 8 53.99 24.99 58.07
CA ALA A 8 53.95 24.42 56.71
C ALA A 8 53.11 25.33 55.82
N VAL A 9 53.71 25.84 54.77
CA VAL A 9 53.01 26.59 53.72
C VAL A 9 52.49 25.63 52.68
N LEU A 10 51.14 25.44 52.59
CA LEU A 10 50.49 24.70 51.51
C LEU A 10 50.35 25.64 50.29
N ALA A 11 51.04 25.32 49.19
CA ALA A 11 50.81 25.91 47.89
C ALA A 11 49.64 25.24 47.22
N LEU A 12 48.53 25.96 47.00
CA LEU A 12 47.38 25.50 46.22
C LEU A 12 47.67 25.76 44.71
N LEU A 13 47.93 24.67 43.97
CA LEU A 13 47.91 24.73 42.48
C LEU A 13 46.44 24.72 42.00
N GLY A 14 45.97 25.84 41.51
CA GLY A 14 44.68 25.94 40.82
C GLY A 14 44.78 25.33 39.42
N ILE A 15 44.13 24.20 39.17
CA ILE A 15 43.95 23.67 37.83
C ILE A 15 42.77 24.41 37.20
N ALA A 16 43.07 25.29 36.24
CA ALA A 16 42.05 25.92 35.39
C ALA A 16 41.53 24.90 34.38
N CYS A 17 40.33 24.37 34.62
CA CYS A 17 39.64 23.52 33.67
C CYS A 17 38.99 24.39 32.58
N SER A 18 39.62 24.45 31.40
CA SER A 18 39.07 25.13 30.23
C SER A 18 37.90 24.31 29.68
N VAL A 19 36.68 24.75 29.95
CA VAL A 19 35.48 24.19 29.33
C VAL A 19 35.41 24.68 27.88
N VAL A 20 35.76 23.81 26.92
CA VAL A 20 35.55 24.07 25.50
C VAL A 20 34.04 23.88 25.23
N PRO A 21 33.31 24.90 24.76
CA PRO A 21 31.91 24.70 24.39
C PRO A 21 31.84 23.76 23.18
N CYS A 22 31.32 22.58 23.38
CA CYS A 22 30.93 21.68 22.29
C CYS A 22 29.75 22.33 21.56
N ALA A 23 30.02 22.99 20.43
CA ALA A 23 28.99 23.48 19.54
C ALA A 23 28.28 22.27 18.97
N ALA A 24 27.10 21.92 19.51
CA ALA A 24 26.19 20.99 18.92
C ALA A 24 25.78 21.56 17.57
N GLN A 25 26.37 21.07 16.48
CA GLN A 25 25.84 21.28 15.14
C GLN A 25 24.46 20.66 15.08
N ALA A 26 23.42 21.49 15.08
CA ALA A 26 22.09 21.07 14.74
C ALA A 26 22.14 20.52 13.30
N VAL A 27 22.10 19.20 13.16
CA VAL A 27 21.87 18.56 11.87
C VAL A 27 20.46 19.01 11.46
N ALA A 28 20.41 19.97 10.53
CA ALA A 28 19.14 20.35 9.92
C ALA A 28 18.51 19.07 9.38
N ALA A 29 17.35 18.73 9.89
CA ALA A 29 16.56 17.63 9.33
C ALA A 29 16.32 17.99 7.86
N ILE A 30 16.96 17.25 6.95
CA ILE A 30 16.73 17.39 5.51
C ILE A 30 15.29 16.92 5.31
N THR A 31 14.37 17.88 5.28
CA THR A 31 12.97 17.61 4.92
C THR A 31 12.99 17.15 3.46
N GLN A 32 12.69 15.90 3.23
CA GLN A 32 12.59 15.37 1.87
C GLN A 32 11.51 16.14 1.11
N PRO A 33 11.71 16.48 -0.16
CA PRO A 33 10.70 17.18 -0.94
C PRO A 33 9.45 16.32 -1.07
N VAL A 34 8.28 16.95 -0.92
CA VAL A 34 7.01 16.29 -1.21
C VAL A 34 6.92 16.12 -2.72
N LEU A 35 6.99 14.87 -3.18
CA LEU A 35 6.94 14.55 -4.60
C LEU A 35 5.49 14.60 -5.13
N THR A 36 5.32 15.15 -6.32
CA THR A 36 4.09 14.98 -7.10
C THR A 36 3.93 13.53 -7.56
N PRO A 37 2.71 13.06 -7.94
CA PRO A 37 2.52 11.72 -8.47
C PRO A 37 3.43 11.40 -9.68
N GLN A 38 3.67 12.36 -10.55
CA GLN A 38 4.56 12.22 -11.70
C GLN A 38 6.03 12.06 -11.28
N GLU A 39 6.48 12.83 -10.29
CA GLU A 39 7.83 12.70 -9.73
C GLU A 39 8.00 11.37 -9.00
N MET A 40 6.99 10.90 -8.26
CA MET A 40 7.00 9.58 -7.62
C MET A 40 7.12 8.46 -8.65
N GLU A 41 6.36 8.54 -9.75
CA GLU A 41 6.44 7.55 -10.83
C GLU A 41 7.83 7.54 -11.48
N ALA A 42 8.36 8.71 -11.84
CA ALA A 42 9.70 8.85 -12.40
C ALA A 42 10.78 8.31 -11.44
N PHE A 43 10.65 8.59 -10.15
CA PHE A 43 11.54 8.09 -9.12
C PHE A 43 11.53 6.55 -9.06
N LEU A 44 10.35 5.91 -9.00
CA LEU A 44 10.24 4.46 -8.99
C LEU A 44 10.81 3.81 -10.25
N LEU A 45 10.65 4.47 -11.41
CA LEU A 45 11.16 3.97 -12.69
C LEU A 45 12.67 4.07 -12.83
N HIS A 46 13.30 5.13 -12.28
CA HIS A 46 14.66 5.50 -12.67
C HIS A 46 15.66 5.57 -11.51
N ALA A 47 15.23 5.75 -10.25
CA ALA A 47 16.13 5.84 -9.11
C ALA A 47 17.01 4.59 -8.98
N GLU A 48 18.25 4.77 -8.52
CA GLU A 48 19.19 3.67 -8.29
C GLU A 48 18.68 2.77 -7.17
N ILE A 49 18.82 1.46 -7.37
CA ILE A 49 18.46 0.45 -6.37
C ILE A 49 19.67 0.25 -5.47
N GLY A 50 19.54 0.69 -4.23
CA GLY A 50 20.55 0.53 -3.20
C GLY A 50 20.41 -0.76 -2.39
N ALA A 51 20.64 -0.67 -1.08
CA ALA A 51 20.64 -1.83 -0.20
C ALA A 51 19.30 -2.55 -0.16
N THR A 52 19.33 -3.87 -0.31
CA THR A 52 18.17 -4.74 -0.09
C THR A 52 18.03 -5.03 1.39
N ARG A 53 16.86 -4.75 1.95
CA ARG A 53 16.48 -5.15 3.30
C ARG A 53 15.60 -6.39 3.21
N LYS A 54 15.91 -7.43 3.97
CA LYS A 54 14.98 -8.57 4.09
C LYS A 54 13.65 -8.05 4.65
N SER A 55 12.56 -8.27 3.93
CA SER A 55 11.22 -8.00 4.48
C SER A 55 11.01 -8.92 5.68
N ALA A 56 10.61 -8.34 6.83
CA ALA A 56 10.24 -9.12 8.01
C ALA A 56 8.88 -9.84 7.85
N ALA A 57 8.14 -9.52 6.80
CA ALA A 57 6.90 -10.22 6.47
C ALA A 57 7.25 -11.58 5.87
N ALA A 58 6.94 -12.63 6.59
CA ALA A 58 7.00 -14.01 6.11
C ALA A 58 5.88 -14.27 5.08
N GLY A 59 6.01 -13.65 3.90
CA GLY A 59 5.17 -13.96 2.75
C GLY A 59 5.79 -15.06 1.92
N THR A 60 4.97 -15.91 1.33
CA THR A 60 5.37 -17.01 0.42
C THR A 60 5.94 -16.50 -0.90
N THR A 61 5.83 -15.21 -1.20
CA THR A 61 6.27 -14.55 -2.43
C THR A 61 7.57 -13.79 -2.20
N SER A 62 8.45 -13.79 -3.20
CA SER A 62 9.81 -13.21 -3.19
C SER A 62 9.84 -11.67 -3.13
N ALA A 63 8.90 -11.05 -2.43
CA ALA A 63 8.85 -9.61 -2.25
C ALA A 63 10.03 -9.13 -1.39
N ARG A 64 10.78 -8.13 -1.89
CA ARG A 64 11.91 -7.56 -1.18
C ARG A 64 11.77 -6.05 -1.02
N ARG A 65 12.10 -5.54 0.16
CA ARG A 65 12.20 -4.11 0.42
C ARG A 65 13.60 -3.63 0.04
N VAL A 66 13.66 -2.55 -0.73
CA VAL A 66 14.90 -1.93 -1.17
C VAL A 66 14.84 -0.43 -0.90
N THR A 67 16.00 0.19 -0.75
CA THR A 67 16.10 1.64 -0.72
C THR A 67 16.45 2.13 -2.13
N LEU A 68 15.67 3.08 -2.65
CA LEU A 68 15.93 3.76 -3.92
C LEU A 68 16.54 5.15 -3.67
N SER A 69 17.38 5.63 -4.58
CA SER A 69 17.92 7.00 -4.53
C SER A 69 18.16 7.56 -5.93
N ASP A 70 17.84 8.84 -6.12
CA ASP A 70 18.17 9.61 -7.33
C ASP A 70 19.19 10.72 -7.05
N GLY A 71 19.83 10.68 -5.86
CA GLY A 71 20.78 11.70 -5.38
C GLY A 71 20.10 12.91 -4.72
N ARG A 72 18.79 13.14 -4.92
CA ARG A 72 17.99 14.20 -4.27
C ARG A 72 17.02 13.63 -3.26
N THR A 73 16.39 12.54 -3.63
CA THR A 73 15.39 11.82 -2.84
C THR A 73 15.91 10.42 -2.54
N THR A 74 15.67 9.96 -1.32
CA THR A 74 15.90 8.58 -0.91
C THR A 74 14.62 8.04 -0.30
N HIS A 75 14.10 6.94 -0.84
CA HIS A 75 12.86 6.34 -0.35
C HIS A 75 12.88 4.83 -0.54
N ASP A 76 12.17 4.11 0.32
CA ASP A 76 12.06 2.67 0.19
C ASP A 76 10.98 2.27 -0.83
N ALA A 77 11.19 1.12 -1.46
CA ALA A 77 10.23 0.51 -2.36
C ALA A 77 10.16 -1.00 -2.13
N GLN A 78 9.06 -1.61 -2.51
CA GLN A 78 8.92 -3.06 -2.63
C GLN A 78 9.16 -3.47 -4.07
N ILE A 79 10.04 -4.46 -4.28
CA ILE A 79 10.21 -5.13 -5.57
C ILE A 79 9.55 -6.49 -5.48
N GLN A 80 8.70 -6.81 -6.46
CA GLN A 80 8.05 -8.11 -6.58
C GLN A 80 8.10 -8.58 -8.04
N ASP A 81 8.67 -9.76 -8.27
CA ASP A 81 8.93 -10.34 -9.59
C ASP A 81 8.25 -11.70 -9.79
N VAL A 82 7.31 -12.05 -8.91
CA VAL A 82 6.52 -13.27 -9.06
C VAL A 82 5.71 -13.22 -10.36
N ASP A 83 5.77 -14.27 -11.18
CA ASP A 83 4.97 -14.41 -12.39
C ASP A 83 4.70 -15.90 -12.63
N ILE A 84 3.72 -16.44 -11.90
CA ILE A 84 3.36 -17.86 -11.89
C ILE A 84 1.99 -18.00 -12.53
N GLN A 85 1.89 -18.88 -13.52
CA GLN A 85 0.63 -19.32 -14.10
C GLN A 85 0.58 -20.85 -14.09
N LYS A 86 -0.49 -21.42 -13.59
CA LYS A 86 -0.73 -22.86 -13.56
C LYS A 86 -2.17 -23.18 -13.97
N PRO A 87 -2.42 -24.19 -14.82
CA PRO A 87 -3.78 -24.63 -15.15
C PRO A 87 -4.56 -25.04 -13.91
N PHE A 88 -3.86 -25.71 -12.97
CA PHE A 88 -4.41 -26.15 -11.69
C PHE A 88 -3.41 -25.86 -10.58
N PHE A 89 -3.91 -25.44 -9.44
CA PHE A 89 -3.14 -25.24 -8.23
C PHE A 89 -3.92 -25.75 -7.02
N ASP A 90 -3.37 -26.72 -6.31
CA ASP A 90 -3.96 -27.26 -5.10
C ASP A 90 -3.70 -26.29 -3.94
N VAL A 91 -4.72 -25.53 -3.56
CA VAL A 91 -4.63 -24.58 -2.44
C VAL A 91 -4.66 -25.32 -1.09
N VAL A 92 -5.50 -26.34 -0.99
CA VAL A 92 -5.59 -27.29 0.14
C VAL A 92 -6.13 -28.62 -0.41
N PRO A 93 -5.94 -29.77 0.29
CA PRO A 93 -6.50 -31.03 -0.14
C PRO A 93 -8.00 -30.90 -0.45
N ARG A 94 -8.41 -31.18 -1.71
CA ARG A 94 -9.77 -31.09 -2.29
C ARG A 94 -10.21 -29.71 -2.80
N PHE A 95 -9.35 -28.69 -2.80
CA PHE A 95 -9.65 -27.40 -3.42
C PHE A 95 -8.56 -27.06 -4.43
N ALA A 96 -8.81 -27.35 -5.70
CA ALA A 96 -7.98 -26.93 -6.82
C ALA A 96 -8.46 -25.57 -7.35
N GLU A 97 -7.57 -24.63 -7.51
CA GLU A 97 -7.84 -23.38 -8.21
C GLU A 97 -7.51 -23.57 -9.70
N ILE A 98 -8.54 -23.42 -10.56
CA ILE A 98 -8.37 -23.47 -12.01
C ILE A 98 -7.84 -22.14 -12.52
N ASN A 99 -6.91 -22.16 -13.49
CA ASN A 99 -6.27 -20.98 -14.05
C ASN A 99 -5.63 -20.10 -12.97
N PHE A 100 -4.88 -20.73 -12.07
CA PHE A 100 -4.15 -20.01 -11.02
C PHE A 100 -3.14 -19.06 -11.63
N LYS A 101 -3.19 -17.81 -11.18
CA LYS A 101 -2.19 -16.79 -11.49
C LYS A 101 -1.77 -16.08 -10.21
N ASP A 102 -0.44 -15.89 -10.07
CA ASP A 102 0.20 -15.08 -9.04
C ASP A 102 1.27 -14.25 -9.76
N THR A 103 0.96 -12.98 -10.05
CA THR A 103 1.80 -12.17 -10.93
C THR A 103 1.96 -10.74 -10.44
N TYR A 104 3.20 -10.23 -10.53
CA TYR A 104 3.55 -8.84 -10.23
C TYR A 104 2.73 -7.82 -11.04
N ARG A 105 2.28 -8.20 -12.26
CA ARG A 105 1.50 -7.34 -13.15
C ARG A 105 0.23 -6.83 -12.50
N TYR A 106 -0.37 -7.63 -11.63
CA TYR A 106 -1.63 -7.27 -10.98
C TYR A 106 -1.48 -6.18 -9.92
N ASN A 107 -0.31 -6.03 -9.30
CA ASN A 107 -0.04 -4.87 -8.44
C ASN A 107 -0.06 -3.56 -9.25
N ILE A 108 0.54 -3.57 -10.44
CA ILE A 108 0.55 -2.42 -11.35
C ILE A 108 -0.85 -2.14 -11.89
N ALA A 109 -1.57 -3.19 -12.32
CA ALA A 109 -2.95 -3.06 -12.81
C ALA A 109 -3.89 -2.53 -11.72
N ALA A 110 -3.78 -3.01 -10.48
CA ALA A 110 -4.58 -2.56 -9.34
C ALA A 110 -4.33 -1.07 -9.03
N TYR A 111 -3.07 -0.64 -9.01
CA TYR A 111 -2.73 0.78 -8.85
C TYR A 111 -3.35 1.62 -9.95
N ARG A 112 -3.11 1.29 -11.22
CA ARG A 112 -3.60 2.06 -12.37
C ARG A 112 -5.12 2.11 -12.43
N LEU A 113 -5.79 0.97 -12.20
CA LEU A 113 -7.25 0.92 -12.11
C LEU A 113 -7.78 1.75 -10.95
N SER A 114 -7.12 1.72 -9.80
CA SER A 114 -7.54 2.52 -8.64
C SER A 114 -7.53 4.01 -8.96
N ARG A 115 -6.57 4.50 -9.77
CA ARG A 115 -6.53 5.91 -10.23
C ARG A 115 -7.70 6.25 -11.16
N LEU A 116 -8.05 5.36 -12.09
CA LEU A 116 -9.24 5.54 -12.95
C LEU A 116 -10.52 5.63 -12.12
N LEU A 117 -10.58 4.92 -11.01
CA LEU A 117 -11.72 4.90 -10.10
C LEU A 117 -11.70 6.03 -9.03
N GLY A 118 -10.66 6.87 -9.02
CA GLY A 118 -10.50 7.94 -8.04
C GLY A 118 -10.16 7.43 -6.63
N LEU A 119 -9.62 6.23 -6.51
CA LEU A 119 -9.17 5.64 -5.24
C LEU A 119 -7.70 5.99 -4.97
N GLU A 120 -7.35 6.25 -3.73
CA GLU A 120 -6.00 6.61 -3.27
C GLU A 120 -5.40 5.58 -2.31
N GLU A 121 -6.11 4.50 -2.08
CA GLU A 121 -5.81 3.48 -1.08
C GLU A 121 -4.90 2.36 -1.61
N VAL A 122 -4.50 2.41 -2.90
CA VAL A 122 -3.55 1.47 -3.52
C VAL A 122 -2.23 2.20 -3.76
N PRO A 123 -1.09 1.71 -3.25
CA PRO A 123 0.20 2.36 -3.44
C PRO A 123 0.63 2.35 -4.90
N MET A 124 1.35 3.40 -5.30
CA MET A 124 1.92 3.51 -6.65
C MET A 124 2.80 2.32 -6.96
N SER A 125 2.56 1.70 -8.11
CA SER A 125 3.29 0.53 -8.58
C SER A 125 3.59 0.68 -10.07
N VAL A 126 4.86 0.54 -10.45
CA VAL A 126 5.33 0.71 -11.82
C VAL A 126 6.02 -0.55 -12.34
N PRO A 127 5.98 -0.83 -13.66
CA PRO A 127 6.76 -1.90 -14.28
C PRO A 127 8.22 -1.48 -14.40
N ARG A 128 9.14 -2.32 -13.97
CA ARG A 128 10.59 -2.10 -14.14
C ARG A 128 11.31 -3.42 -14.31
N THR A 129 12.37 -3.43 -15.11
CA THR A 129 13.31 -4.56 -15.16
C THR A 129 14.33 -4.42 -14.03
N VAL A 130 14.38 -5.40 -13.14
CA VAL A 130 15.29 -5.43 -11.99
C VAL A 130 16.07 -6.74 -12.04
N ASP A 131 17.40 -6.66 -12.00
CA ASP A 131 18.31 -7.83 -12.12
C ASP A 131 17.98 -8.69 -13.35
N GLY A 132 17.65 -8.05 -14.49
CA GLY A 132 17.32 -8.70 -15.76
C GLY A 132 15.93 -9.34 -15.83
N ARG A 133 15.09 -9.19 -14.79
CA ARG A 133 13.72 -9.73 -14.74
C ARG A 133 12.66 -8.62 -14.63
N PRO A 134 11.54 -8.76 -15.34
CA PRO A 134 10.41 -7.86 -15.17
C PRO A 134 9.85 -7.96 -13.73
N ALA A 135 9.53 -6.81 -13.15
CA ALA A 135 9.02 -6.72 -11.79
C ALA A 135 8.07 -5.54 -11.62
N ALA A 136 7.28 -5.57 -10.55
CA ALA A 136 6.62 -4.40 -10.01
C ALA A 136 7.52 -3.73 -8.96
N VAL A 137 7.74 -2.43 -9.11
CA VAL A 137 8.37 -1.59 -8.10
C VAL A 137 7.28 -0.72 -7.50
N THR A 138 6.99 -0.94 -6.22
CA THR A 138 5.87 -0.34 -5.52
C THR A 138 6.37 0.59 -4.42
N TRP A 139 5.81 1.79 -4.34
CA TRP A 139 6.11 2.76 -3.29
C TRP A 139 5.87 2.16 -1.92
N TRP A 140 6.88 2.20 -1.05
CA TRP A 140 6.74 1.74 0.33
C TRP A 140 5.88 2.72 1.12
N ILE A 141 4.91 2.22 1.87
CA ILE A 141 4.04 3.07 2.67
C ILE A 141 4.75 3.46 3.95
N ASP A 142 4.93 4.77 4.14
CA ASP A 142 5.48 5.34 5.36
C ASP A 142 4.44 5.40 6.47
N ASP A 143 4.92 5.65 7.69
CA ASP A 143 4.09 5.88 8.88
C ASP A 143 3.07 4.76 9.20
N VAL A 144 3.33 3.55 8.71
CA VAL A 144 2.50 2.38 9.04
C VAL A 144 2.61 2.07 10.53
N ILE A 145 1.49 2.14 11.23
CA ILE A 145 1.40 1.83 12.65
C ILE A 145 1.05 0.37 12.91
N MET A 146 0.28 -0.27 12.02
CA MET A 146 -0.08 -1.68 12.11
C MET A 146 -0.78 -2.17 10.84
N ASP A 147 -0.86 -3.48 10.65
CA ASP A 147 -1.80 -4.12 9.74
C ASP A 147 -3.16 -4.39 10.43
N GLU A 148 -4.18 -4.74 9.64
CA GLU A 148 -5.52 -5.02 10.13
C GLU A 148 -5.58 -6.27 11.04
N GLY A 149 -4.73 -7.28 10.78
CA GLY A 149 -4.63 -8.47 11.63
C GLY A 149 -4.15 -8.11 13.04
N THR A 150 -3.09 -7.32 13.11
CA THR A 150 -2.56 -6.79 14.38
C THR A 150 -3.60 -5.92 15.10
N ARG A 151 -4.31 -5.02 14.32
CA ARG A 151 -5.37 -4.19 14.88
C ARG A 151 -6.48 -5.01 15.54
N GLN A 152 -6.95 -6.05 14.84
CA GLN A 152 -7.98 -6.95 15.37
C GLN A 152 -7.50 -7.73 16.58
N GLN A 153 -6.31 -8.33 16.50
CA GLN A 153 -5.72 -9.10 17.60
C GLN A 153 -5.55 -8.27 18.88
N LYS A 154 -5.04 -7.04 18.73
CA LYS A 154 -4.82 -6.12 19.85
C LYS A 154 -6.07 -5.32 20.23
N LYS A 155 -7.19 -5.48 19.52
CA LYS A 155 -8.46 -4.75 19.71
C LYS A 155 -8.27 -3.23 19.73
N VAL A 156 -7.37 -2.73 18.85
CA VAL A 156 -7.12 -1.29 18.75
C VAL A 156 -8.33 -0.60 18.14
N ALA A 157 -8.93 0.32 18.89
CA ALA A 157 -10.05 1.13 18.40
C ALA A 157 -9.56 2.24 17.47
N SER A 158 -10.33 2.48 16.39
CA SER A 158 -10.08 3.63 15.53
C SER A 158 -10.56 4.92 16.19
N PRO A 159 -9.83 6.03 16.07
CA PRO A 159 -10.31 7.36 16.50
C PRO A 159 -11.51 7.84 15.66
N SER A 160 -11.70 7.26 14.46
CA SER A 160 -12.83 7.55 13.57
C SER A 160 -13.46 6.25 13.04
N PRO A 161 -14.37 5.61 13.82
CA PRO A 161 -15.01 4.36 13.41
C PRO A 161 -15.78 4.46 12.10
N SER A 162 -16.40 5.60 11.81
CA SER A 162 -17.14 5.84 10.56
C SER A 162 -16.22 5.88 9.34
N ARG A 163 -15.05 6.53 9.45
CA ARG A 163 -14.04 6.58 8.39
C ARG A 163 -13.45 5.18 8.14
N THR A 164 -13.14 4.43 9.20
CA THR A 164 -12.67 3.04 9.11
C THR A 164 -13.70 2.15 8.42
N ALA A 165 -14.98 2.28 8.77
CA ALA A 165 -16.06 1.56 8.11
C ALA A 165 -16.15 1.92 6.61
N SER A 166 -15.96 3.19 6.26
CA SER A 166 -15.97 3.66 4.88
C SER A 166 -14.85 3.03 4.05
N TYR A 167 -13.63 2.95 4.58
CA TYR A 167 -12.52 2.23 3.92
C TYR A 167 -12.84 0.75 3.72
N THR A 168 -13.44 0.09 4.71
CA THR A 168 -13.84 -1.32 4.59
C THR A 168 -14.89 -1.53 3.49
N LEU A 169 -15.79 -0.58 3.28
CA LEU A 169 -16.77 -0.63 2.19
C LEU A 169 -16.12 -0.42 0.82
N ILE A 170 -15.18 0.54 0.69
CA ILE A 170 -14.39 0.73 -0.54
C ILE A 170 -13.61 -0.56 -0.88
N LEU A 171 -12.88 -1.10 0.09
CA LEU A 171 -12.13 -2.35 -0.05
C LEU A 171 -13.02 -3.47 -0.62
N ARG A 172 -14.20 -3.68 -0.05
CA ARG A 172 -15.11 -4.75 -0.51
C ARG A 172 -15.55 -4.56 -1.95
N VAL A 173 -15.90 -3.34 -2.35
CA VAL A 173 -16.29 -3.06 -3.74
C VAL A 173 -15.12 -3.22 -4.69
N PHE A 174 -13.93 -2.74 -4.32
CA PHE A 174 -12.73 -2.86 -5.14
C PHE A 174 -12.29 -4.32 -5.29
N ASP A 175 -12.23 -5.09 -4.19
CA ASP A 175 -11.86 -6.51 -4.23
C ASP A 175 -12.87 -7.36 -5.04
N GLU A 176 -14.16 -7.03 -5.02
CA GLU A 176 -15.16 -7.67 -5.90
C GLU A 176 -14.91 -7.31 -7.37
N LEU A 177 -14.64 -6.04 -7.67
CA LEU A 177 -14.37 -5.59 -9.03
C LEU A 177 -13.15 -6.28 -9.63
N ILE A 178 -12.03 -6.32 -8.89
CA ILE A 178 -10.79 -6.97 -9.35
C ILE A 178 -10.77 -8.47 -9.06
N GLN A 179 -11.79 -9.00 -8.42
CA GLN A 179 -11.91 -10.39 -7.96
C GLN A 179 -10.65 -10.87 -7.19
N ASN A 180 -10.28 -10.11 -6.16
CA ASN A 180 -9.18 -10.47 -5.30
C ASN A 180 -9.59 -11.57 -4.31
N ARG A 181 -9.13 -12.80 -4.54
CA ARG A 181 -9.46 -13.98 -3.72
C ARG A 181 -8.51 -14.19 -2.55
N ASP A 182 -7.40 -13.45 -2.50
CA ASP A 182 -6.34 -13.62 -1.50
C ASP A 182 -6.26 -12.47 -0.48
N ARG A 183 -7.30 -11.67 -0.38
CA ARG A 183 -7.34 -10.58 0.60
C ARG A 183 -7.33 -11.12 2.01
N ASN A 184 -6.23 -10.93 2.70
CA ASN A 184 -6.08 -11.22 4.12
C ASN A 184 -5.84 -9.93 4.93
N ALA A 185 -5.93 -10.02 6.25
CA ALA A 185 -5.82 -8.85 7.12
C ALA A 185 -4.40 -8.25 7.16
N GLY A 186 -3.36 -9.02 6.83
CA GLY A 186 -1.97 -8.54 6.72
C GLY A 186 -1.74 -7.66 5.49
N ASN A 187 -2.62 -7.76 4.47
CA ASN A 187 -2.55 -6.97 3.25
C ASN A 187 -3.33 -5.64 3.34
N LEU A 188 -3.71 -5.25 4.55
CA LEU A 188 -4.37 -3.97 4.85
C LEU A 188 -3.58 -3.25 5.93
N LEU A 189 -2.97 -2.11 5.54
CA LEU A 189 -2.10 -1.35 6.41
C LEU A 189 -2.81 -0.09 6.90
N TRP A 190 -2.60 0.27 8.15
CA TRP A 190 -3.07 1.51 8.75
C TRP A 190 -1.90 2.44 9.01
N THR A 191 -1.99 3.66 8.54
CA THR A 191 -1.01 4.72 8.80
C THR A 191 -1.41 5.56 10.02
N SER A 192 -0.50 6.39 10.50
CA SER A 192 -0.69 7.21 11.71
C SER A 192 -1.89 8.15 11.62
N ASP A 193 -2.27 8.59 10.41
CA ASP A 193 -3.46 9.37 10.11
C ASP A 193 -4.74 8.52 9.96
N TRP A 194 -4.64 7.22 10.22
CA TRP A 194 -5.73 6.25 10.06
C TRP A 194 -6.28 6.16 8.63
N LYS A 195 -5.43 6.35 7.64
CA LYS A 195 -5.70 5.96 6.26
C LYS A 195 -5.43 4.46 6.11
N MET A 196 -6.32 3.75 5.40
CA MET A 196 -6.11 2.35 5.04
C MET A 196 -5.45 2.24 3.68
N TRP A 197 -4.44 1.39 3.60
CA TRP A 197 -3.79 1.03 2.35
C TRP A 197 -4.03 -0.43 2.01
N MET A 198 -4.33 -0.70 0.75
CA MET A 198 -4.52 -2.03 0.19
C MET A 198 -3.25 -2.42 -0.57
N ILE A 199 -2.57 -3.46 -0.11
CA ILE A 199 -1.35 -3.99 -0.75
C ILE A 199 -1.57 -5.42 -1.22
N ASP A 200 -0.62 -5.95 -1.98
CA ASP A 200 -0.58 -7.34 -2.48
C ASP A 200 -1.83 -7.77 -3.25
N HIS A 201 -1.84 -7.41 -4.52
CA HIS A 201 -2.91 -7.75 -5.46
C HIS A 201 -2.51 -8.85 -6.46
N THR A 202 -1.39 -9.55 -6.22
CA THR A 202 -0.80 -10.51 -7.18
C THR A 202 -1.71 -11.65 -7.60
N ARG A 203 -2.76 -11.92 -6.83
CA ARG A 203 -3.76 -12.97 -7.08
C ARG A 203 -5.16 -12.44 -7.42
N ALA A 204 -5.25 -11.20 -7.89
CA ALA A 204 -6.49 -10.57 -8.37
C ALA A 204 -6.75 -10.85 -9.86
N PHE A 205 -7.68 -10.12 -10.46
CA PHE A 205 -8.00 -10.06 -11.90
C PHE A 205 -8.29 -11.42 -12.55
N ARG A 206 -9.09 -12.24 -11.88
CA ARG A 206 -9.51 -13.52 -12.45
C ARG A 206 -10.44 -13.35 -13.66
N SER A 207 -10.44 -14.32 -14.57
CA SER A 207 -11.31 -14.35 -15.75
C SER A 207 -12.75 -14.77 -15.44
N ASP A 208 -13.13 -14.96 -14.19
CA ASP A 208 -14.50 -15.24 -13.77
C ASP A 208 -15.35 -13.95 -13.80
N HIS A 209 -16.49 -13.98 -14.44
CA HIS A 209 -17.40 -12.84 -14.62
C HIS A 209 -18.28 -12.57 -13.39
N ASN A 210 -18.36 -13.49 -12.46
CA ASN A 210 -19.27 -13.40 -11.32
C ASN A 210 -18.68 -12.62 -10.15
N LEU A 211 -19.54 -11.99 -9.38
CA LEU A 211 -19.18 -11.42 -8.08
C LEU A 211 -19.04 -12.53 -7.04
N LEU A 212 -18.07 -12.38 -6.11
CA LEU A 212 -17.81 -13.36 -5.07
C LEU A 212 -18.83 -13.31 -3.94
N LYS A 213 -19.14 -12.11 -3.44
CA LYS A 213 -19.96 -11.89 -2.25
C LYS A 213 -20.93 -10.72 -2.41
N PRO A 214 -21.81 -10.70 -3.44
CA PRO A 214 -22.66 -9.55 -3.74
C PRO A 214 -23.61 -9.16 -2.60
N LEU A 215 -24.01 -10.14 -1.76
CA LEU A 215 -24.88 -9.88 -0.61
C LEU A 215 -24.21 -9.02 0.49
N ALA A 216 -22.89 -9.03 0.57
CA ALA A 216 -22.13 -8.24 1.54
C ALA A 216 -21.99 -6.76 1.13
N LEU A 217 -22.29 -6.41 -0.12
CA LEU A 217 -22.14 -5.07 -0.69
C LEU A 217 -23.37 -4.20 -0.43
N GLN A 218 -23.55 -3.68 0.77
CA GLN A 218 -24.75 -2.94 1.16
C GLN A 218 -24.70 -1.45 0.83
N ARG A 219 -23.51 -0.85 0.77
CA ARG A 219 -23.28 0.58 0.52
C ARG A 219 -22.06 0.76 -0.40
N CYS A 220 -22.04 1.84 -1.17
CA CYS A 220 -20.95 2.23 -2.04
C CYS A 220 -20.54 3.68 -1.81
N GLU A 221 -19.27 3.98 -1.94
CA GLU A 221 -18.79 5.35 -2.02
C GLU A 221 -19.29 5.98 -3.33
N ARG A 222 -19.82 7.20 -3.26
CA ARG A 222 -20.51 7.86 -4.38
C ARG A 222 -19.60 8.03 -5.59
N THR A 223 -18.41 8.59 -5.38
CA THR A 223 -17.45 8.83 -6.48
C THR A 223 -17.01 7.52 -7.12
N LEU A 224 -16.78 6.47 -6.32
CA LEU A 224 -16.42 5.14 -6.83
C LEU A 224 -17.51 4.58 -7.74
N LEU A 225 -18.79 4.68 -7.34
CA LEU A 225 -19.91 4.21 -8.17
C LEU A 225 -20.01 5.01 -9.47
N ASP A 226 -19.88 6.34 -9.41
CA ASP A 226 -19.95 7.21 -10.58
C ASP A 226 -18.77 6.94 -11.54
N ARG A 227 -17.57 6.72 -11.02
CA ARG A 227 -16.41 6.32 -11.81
C ARG A 227 -16.59 4.94 -12.46
N MET A 228 -17.16 3.96 -11.74
CA MET A 228 -17.49 2.65 -12.30
C MET A 228 -18.49 2.77 -13.46
N ARG A 229 -19.51 3.61 -13.36
CA ARG A 229 -20.48 3.85 -14.44
C ARG A 229 -19.81 4.42 -15.70
N GLY A 230 -18.84 5.31 -15.54
CA GLY A 230 -18.07 5.91 -16.64
C GLY A 230 -16.92 5.04 -17.17
N LEU A 231 -16.57 3.94 -16.52
CA LEU A 231 -15.46 3.10 -16.92
C LEU A 231 -15.80 2.33 -18.20
N THR A 232 -14.92 2.32 -19.18
CA THR A 232 -15.06 1.57 -20.43
C THR A 232 -13.92 0.58 -20.62
N ALA A 233 -14.13 -0.47 -21.43
CA ALA A 233 -13.05 -1.42 -21.75
C ALA A 233 -11.85 -0.70 -22.40
N ALA A 234 -12.11 0.29 -23.25
CA ALA A 234 -11.05 1.09 -23.88
C ALA A 234 -10.23 1.87 -22.84
N SER A 235 -10.90 2.57 -21.90
CA SER A 235 -10.20 3.33 -20.84
C SER A 235 -9.43 2.42 -19.89
N VAL A 236 -9.94 1.21 -19.62
CA VAL A 236 -9.20 0.20 -18.83
C VAL A 236 -7.98 -0.28 -19.60
N MET A 237 -8.14 -0.68 -20.87
CA MET A 237 -7.04 -1.18 -21.70
C MET A 237 -5.92 -0.14 -21.83
N GLU A 238 -6.25 1.10 -22.07
CA GLU A 238 -5.30 2.21 -22.12
C GLU A 238 -4.64 2.45 -20.75
N GLY A 239 -5.45 2.56 -19.70
CA GLY A 239 -4.98 2.89 -18.36
C GLY A 239 -4.09 1.82 -17.73
N VAL A 240 -4.41 0.52 -17.89
CA VAL A 240 -3.59 -0.56 -17.31
C VAL A 240 -2.34 -0.88 -18.13
N GLY A 241 -2.25 -0.40 -19.40
CA GLY A 241 -1.02 -0.46 -20.20
C GLY A 241 -0.49 -1.87 -20.42
N GLY A 242 -1.34 -2.84 -20.80
CA GLY A 242 -0.94 -4.21 -21.11
C GLY A 242 -0.62 -5.11 -19.89
N MET A 243 -0.98 -4.66 -18.68
CA MET A 243 -0.82 -5.48 -17.47
C MET A 243 -1.89 -6.57 -17.35
N LEU A 244 -3.01 -6.42 -18.05
CA LEU A 244 -4.11 -7.38 -18.10
C LEU A 244 -4.27 -7.92 -19.53
N THR A 245 -4.74 -9.16 -19.64
CA THR A 245 -5.18 -9.75 -20.92
C THR A 245 -6.57 -9.27 -21.30
N THR A 246 -6.96 -9.50 -22.56
CA THR A 246 -8.32 -9.18 -23.03
C THR A 246 -9.41 -9.88 -22.20
N ASP A 247 -9.25 -11.18 -21.92
CA ASP A 247 -10.20 -11.96 -21.11
C ASP A 247 -10.33 -11.41 -19.68
N GLU A 248 -9.23 -10.95 -19.08
CA GLU A 248 -9.23 -10.34 -17.75
C GLU A 248 -9.95 -8.99 -17.75
N ILE A 249 -9.80 -8.20 -18.82
CA ILE A 249 -10.52 -6.94 -19.00
C ILE A 249 -12.01 -7.21 -19.24
N GLU A 250 -12.38 -8.17 -20.07
CA GLU A 250 -13.76 -8.55 -20.30
C GLU A 250 -14.44 -9.00 -18.99
N ALA A 251 -13.78 -9.85 -18.22
CA ALA A 251 -14.28 -10.29 -16.92
C ALA A 251 -14.40 -9.13 -15.91
N LEU A 252 -13.43 -8.22 -15.87
CA LEU A 252 -13.48 -7.00 -15.06
C LEU A 252 -14.71 -6.16 -15.43
N MET A 253 -14.97 -5.96 -16.73
CA MET A 253 -16.09 -5.17 -17.22
C MET A 253 -17.44 -5.82 -16.91
N ALA A 254 -17.54 -7.14 -17.02
CA ALA A 254 -18.73 -7.88 -16.62
C ALA A 254 -19.03 -7.71 -15.12
N ARG A 255 -18.01 -7.79 -14.26
CA ARG A 255 -18.15 -7.53 -12.81
C ARG A 255 -18.50 -6.08 -12.51
N ARG A 256 -17.93 -5.12 -13.26
CA ARG A 256 -18.28 -3.70 -13.18
C ARG A 256 -19.78 -3.50 -13.45
N ASP A 257 -20.30 -4.11 -14.54
CA ASP A 257 -21.72 -4.01 -14.91
C ASP A 257 -22.60 -4.63 -13.83
N ALA A 258 -22.20 -5.78 -13.29
CA ALA A 258 -22.91 -6.43 -12.20
C ALA A 258 -22.94 -5.58 -10.92
N LEU A 259 -21.84 -4.91 -10.57
CA LEU A 259 -21.73 -3.99 -9.42
C LEU A 259 -22.61 -2.76 -9.61
N VAL A 260 -22.56 -2.12 -10.77
CA VAL A 260 -23.40 -0.95 -11.09
C VAL A 260 -24.87 -1.32 -11.00
N LYS A 261 -25.29 -2.43 -11.65
CA LYS A 261 -26.67 -2.94 -11.59
C LYS A 261 -27.12 -3.24 -10.16
N LEU A 262 -26.22 -3.83 -9.35
CA LEU A 262 -26.51 -4.14 -7.94
C LEU A 262 -26.79 -2.88 -7.13
N PHE A 263 -25.94 -1.86 -7.25
CA PHE A 263 -26.12 -0.64 -6.49
C PHE A 263 -27.27 0.20 -7.00
N ASP A 264 -27.53 0.27 -8.30
CA ASP A 264 -28.69 0.94 -8.88
C ASP A 264 -30.02 0.32 -8.38
N ALA A 265 -30.10 -1.01 -8.34
CA ALA A 265 -31.26 -1.71 -7.77
C ALA A 265 -31.44 -1.40 -6.27
N ARG A 266 -30.35 -1.34 -5.48
CA ARG A 266 -30.41 -0.99 -4.06
C ARG A 266 -30.85 0.47 -3.84
N ILE A 267 -30.35 1.39 -4.69
CA ILE A 267 -30.75 2.80 -4.66
C ILE A 267 -32.24 2.94 -4.98
N ALA A 268 -32.73 2.25 -5.99
CA ALA A 268 -34.16 2.25 -6.35
C ALA A 268 -35.03 1.71 -5.20
N GLN A 269 -34.56 0.68 -4.50
CA GLN A 269 -35.32 0.04 -3.41
C GLN A 269 -35.27 0.84 -2.09
N ARG A 270 -34.11 1.43 -1.75
CA ARG A 270 -33.82 1.95 -0.40
C ARG A 270 -33.53 3.44 -0.36
N GLY A 271 -33.41 4.09 -1.52
CA GLY A 271 -33.01 5.47 -1.69
C GLY A 271 -31.49 5.68 -1.58
N GLU A 272 -31.00 6.74 -2.22
CA GLU A 272 -29.56 7.07 -2.26
C GLU A 272 -28.92 7.20 -0.87
N LYS A 273 -29.58 7.90 0.07
CA LYS A 273 -29.04 8.14 1.42
C LYS A 273 -28.74 6.85 2.18
N ALA A 274 -29.48 5.78 1.92
CA ALA A 274 -29.26 4.49 2.58
C ALA A 274 -28.11 3.68 1.93
N VAL A 275 -27.81 3.93 0.66
CA VAL A 275 -26.86 3.13 -0.15
C VAL A 275 -25.55 3.87 -0.38
N LEU A 276 -25.59 5.17 -0.65
CA LEU A 276 -24.41 5.97 -0.95
C LEU A 276 -23.87 6.71 0.27
N TYR A 277 -22.54 6.86 0.27
CA TYR A 277 -21.85 7.73 1.24
C TYR A 277 -20.68 8.43 0.54
N THR A 278 -20.16 9.46 1.16
CA THR A 278 -18.93 10.15 0.73
C THR A 278 -17.87 9.93 1.78
N LEU A 279 -16.67 9.50 1.34
CA LEU A 279 -15.51 9.37 2.22
C LEU A 279 -15.01 10.79 2.56
N SER A 280 -14.99 11.13 3.84
CA SER A 280 -14.26 12.30 4.36
C SER A 280 -12.77 11.99 4.38
N ARG A 281 -12.03 12.61 3.47
CA ARG A 281 -10.56 12.48 3.38
C ARG A 281 -9.86 13.52 4.24
#